data_d7ea89e03146ac186e7b829ac38fea6a
#
_entry.id   d7ea89e03146ac186e7b829ac38fea6a
#
_cell.length_a   1.000
_cell.length_b   1.000
_cell.length_c   1.000
_cell.angle_alpha   90.00
_cell.angle_beta   90.00
_cell.angle_gamma   90.00
#
_symmetry.space_group_name_H-M   'P 1'
#
loop_
_entity.id
_entity.type
_entity.pdbx_description
1 polymer ?
#
loop_
_entity_poly.entity_id
_entity_poly.type
_entity_poly.pdbx_seq_one_letter_code
_entity_poly.pdbx_strand_id
1 'polypeptide(L)'
;VIGLPPNLFYSTSIPACILVFRSRKQAERKGHVLFVDGAARFTKATNRNEMTTDDIQAILDAYQTGEDPDGDGGVAVRLVPHADIEGSGWDLNIGRYLKTAAADEVDLDTALAAYIEARETRIAAEQALFARLAAAGIADVGDANE
;
A
#
# COMPACT_ATOMS: atom_id res chain seq x y z
N VAL A 1 -14.52 -8.35 -6.14
CA VAL A 1 -14.20 -7.46 -5.01
C VAL A 1 -13.46 -6.26 -5.55
N ILE A 2 -13.93 -5.05 -5.25
CA ILE A 2 -13.30 -3.81 -5.73
C ILE A 2 -12.88 -3.03 -4.49
N GLY A 3 -11.58 -2.79 -4.33
CA GLY A 3 -11.01 -1.95 -3.28
C GLY A 3 -11.09 -0.47 -3.66
N LEU A 4 -11.41 0.35 -2.69
CA LEU A 4 -11.50 1.79 -2.82
C LEU A 4 -10.43 2.48 -1.97
N PRO A 5 -10.06 3.73 -2.29
CA PRO A 5 -9.11 4.50 -1.52
C PRO A 5 -9.47 4.63 -0.03
N PRO A 6 -8.46 4.71 0.86
CA PRO A 6 -8.70 5.06 2.25
C PRO A 6 -9.20 6.50 2.37
N ASN A 7 -9.81 6.83 3.49
CA ASN A 7 -10.28 8.19 3.80
C ASN A 7 -11.20 8.80 2.72
N LEU A 8 -12.00 7.95 2.05
CA LEU A 8 -12.96 8.38 1.02
C LEU A 8 -14.28 8.85 1.65
N PHE A 9 -14.68 8.25 2.78
CA PHE A 9 -15.92 8.54 3.47
C PHE A 9 -15.69 9.40 4.71
N TYR A 10 -16.70 10.16 5.12
CA TYR A 10 -16.63 11.00 6.30
C TYR A 10 -16.38 10.18 7.56
N SER A 11 -15.59 10.74 8.47
CA SER A 11 -15.32 10.19 9.80
C SER A 11 -14.62 8.82 9.84
N THR A 12 -14.03 8.36 8.72
CA THR A 12 -13.28 7.12 8.69
C THR A 12 -12.10 7.19 7.74
N SER A 13 -10.94 6.74 8.21
CA SER A 13 -9.74 6.55 7.38
C SER A 13 -9.63 5.13 6.82
N ILE A 14 -10.56 4.24 7.19
CA ILE A 14 -10.53 2.83 6.78
C ILE A 14 -10.89 2.72 5.30
N PRO A 15 -10.09 1.97 4.49
CA PRO A 15 -10.45 1.67 3.12
C PRO A 15 -11.77 0.89 3.06
N ALA A 16 -12.61 1.21 2.10
CA ALA A 16 -13.84 0.48 1.83
C ALA A 16 -13.68 -0.46 0.64
N CYS A 17 -14.58 -1.41 0.49
CA CYS A 17 -14.65 -2.23 -0.71
C CYS A 17 -16.09 -2.40 -1.20
N ILE A 18 -16.24 -2.70 -2.49
CA ILE A 18 -17.51 -3.04 -3.12
C ILE A 18 -17.50 -4.54 -3.43
N LEU A 19 -18.48 -5.27 -2.91
CA LEU A 19 -18.70 -6.67 -3.26
C LEU A 19 -19.77 -6.75 -4.34
N VAL A 20 -19.39 -7.27 -5.52
CA VAL A 20 -20.30 -7.47 -6.63
C VAL A 20 -20.64 -8.94 -6.76
N PHE A 21 -21.89 -9.29 -6.54
CA PHE A 21 -22.42 -10.64 -6.71
C PHE A 21 -23.15 -10.78 -8.04
N ARG A 22 -22.81 -11.79 -8.83
CA ARG A 22 -23.44 -12.09 -10.11
C ARG A 22 -23.91 -13.53 -10.17
N SER A 23 -25.18 -13.74 -10.50
CA SER A 23 -25.74 -15.08 -10.74
C SER A 23 -25.28 -15.69 -12.07
N ARG A 24 -24.93 -14.84 -13.06
CA ARG A 24 -24.41 -15.25 -14.36
C ARG A 24 -23.07 -14.59 -14.59
N LYS A 25 -22.02 -15.40 -14.77
CA LYS A 25 -20.66 -14.96 -15.10
C LYS A 25 -20.30 -15.40 -16.53
N GLN A 26 -19.43 -14.66 -17.18
CA GLN A 26 -18.75 -15.08 -18.41
C GLN A 26 -17.99 -16.38 -18.16
N ALA A 27 -17.76 -17.18 -19.21
CA ALA A 27 -17.16 -18.50 -19.07
C ALA A 27 -15.78 -18.44 -18.38
N GLU A 28 -14.97 -17.47 -18.73
CA GLU A 28 -13.62 -17.24 -18.19
C GLU A 28 -13.61 -16.89 -16.70
N ARG A 29 -14.71 -16.31 -16.20
CA ARG A 29 -14.85 -15.87 -14.79
C ARG A 29 -15.61 -16.85 -13.91
N LYS A 30 -16.09 -17.97 -14.48
CA LYS A 30 -16.74 -19.02 -13.69
C LYS A 30 -15.73 -19.69 -12.76
N GLY A 31 -16.12 -19.92 -11.50
CA GLY A 31 -15.22 -20.50 -10.51
C GLY A 31 -14.10 -19.59 -10.03
N HIS A 32 -14.17 -18.28 -10.34
CA HIS A 32 -13.16 -17.30 -9.95
C HIS A 32 -13.80 -16.09 -9.26
N VAL A 33 -13.00 -15.38 -8.48
CA VAL A 33 -13.28 -14.04 -7.97
C VAL A 33 -12.33 -13.05 -8.64
N LEU A 34 -12.88 -11.99 -9.21
CA LEU A 34 -12.10 -10.86 -9.71
C LEU A 34 -11.83 -9.89 -8.57
N PHE A 35 -10.56 -9.64 -8.29
CA PHE A 35 -10.10 -8.58 -7.41
C PHE A 35 -9.63 -7.40 -8.25
N VAL A 36 -10.07 -6.22 -7.88
CA VAL A 36 -9.68 -4.94 -8.48
C VAL A 36 -9.28 -4.03 -7.34
N ASP A 37 -8.06 -3.55 -7.30
CA ASP A 37 -7.58 -2.62 -6.28
C ASP A 37 -7.44 -1.22 -6.88
N GLY A 38 -8.34 -0.32 -6.51
CA GLY A 38 -8.30 1.08 -6.85
C GLY A 38 -7.80 1.98 -5.72
N ALA A 39 -7.16 1.41 -4.69
CA ALA A 39 -6.74 2.15 -3.49
C ALA A 39 -5.78 3.31 -3.78
N ALA A 40 -5.01 3.24 -4.88
CA ALA A 40 -4.10 4.30 -5.31
C ALA A 40 -4.77 5.41 -6.15
N ARG A 41 -6.03 5.20 -6.60
CA ARG A 41 -6.75 6.13 -7.46
C ARG A 41 -7.54 7.16 -6.67
N PHE A 42 -6.87 8.21 -6.23
CA PHE A 42 -7.51 9.33 -5.55
C PHE A 42 -6.68 10.61 -5.63
N THR A 43 -7.36 11.72 -5.45
CA THR A 43 -6.76 13.04 -5.21
C THR A 43 -6.91 13.39 -3.73
N LYS A 44 -5.83 13.81 -3.09
CA LYS A 44 -5.84 14.21 -1.70
C LYS A 44 -6.48 15.59 -1.56
N ALA A 45 -7.59 15.69 -0.83
CA ALA A 45 -8.22 16.94 -0.46
C ALA A 45 -8.06 17.23 1.04
N THR A 46 -8.52 18.40 1.50
CA THR A 46 -8.24 18.90 2.86
C THR A 46 -8.76 17.98 3.96
N ASN A 47 -9.96 17.42 3.81
CA ASN A 47 -10.63 16.67 4.87
C ASN A 47 -10.79 15.18 4.54
N ARG A 48 -10.66 14.80 3.28
CA ARG A 48 -10.82 13.42 2.79
C ARG A 48 -10.14 13.26 1.45
N ASN A 49 -9.98 12.03 1.01
CA ASN A 49 -9.60 11.72 -0.36
C ASN A 49 -10.84 11.83 -1.27
N GLU A 50 -10.62 12.20 -2.51
CA GLU A 50 -11.67 12.32 -3.52
C GLU A 50 -11.27 11.54 -4.78
N MET A 51 -12.26 10.95 -5.42
CA MET A 51 -12.05 10.26 -6.69
C MET A 51 -12.60 11.12 -7.81
N THR A 52 -11.82 11.31 -8.84
CA THR A 52 -12.24 11.98 -10.08
C THR A 52 -13.08 11.04 -10.95
N THR A 53 -13.72 11.57 -11.98
CA THR A 53 -14.42 10.75 -12.97
C THR A 53 -13.46 9.77 -13.66
N ASP A 54 -12.23 10.19 -13.92
CA ASP A 54 -11.20 9.36 -14.56
C ASP A 54 -10.75 8.21 -13.64
N ASP A 55 -10.61 8.45 -12.33
CA ASP A 55 -10.32 7.40 -11.35
C ASP A 55 -11.42 6.34 -11.30
N ILE A 56 -12.67 6.80 -11.30
CA ILE A 56 -13.84 5.90 -11.31
C ILE A 56 -13.90 5.11 -12.62
N GLN A 57 -13.65 5.76 -13.76
CA GLN A 57 -13.67 5.12 -15.06
C GLN A 57 -12.56 4.05 -15.17
N ALA A 58 -11.35 4.34 -14.70
CA ALA A 58 -10.25 3.37 -14.70
C ALA A 58 -10.60 2.11 -13.89
N ILE A 59 -11.20 2.26 -12.72
CA ILE A 59 -11.66 1.12 -11.92
C ILE A 59 -12.78 0.33 -12.61
N LEU A 60 -13.71 1.05 -13.27
CA LEU A 60 -14.81 0.42 -14.00
C LEU A 60 -14.30 -0.37 -15.21
N ASP A 61 -13.37 0.19 -15.96
CA ASP A 61 -12.75 -0.46 -17.12
C ASP A 61 -11.97 -1.72 -16.68
N ALA A 62 -11.18 -1.61 -15.62
CA ALA A 62 -10.50 -2.74 -15.01
C ALA A 62 -11.46 -3.86 -14.56
N TYR A 63 -12.60 -3.48 -13.98
CA TYR A 63 -13.64 -4.45 -13.63
C TYR A 63 -14.28 -5.11 -14.85
N GLN A 64 -14.50 -4.37 -15.94
CA GLN A 64 -15.14 -4.88 -17.17
C GLN A 64 -14.19 -5.77 -17.96
N THR A 65 -12.98 -5.32 -18.20
CA THR A 65 -11.97 -6.05 -18.96
C THR A 65 -11.33 -7.19 -18.16
N GLY A 66 -11.09 -6.98 -16.87
CA GLY A 66 -10.31 -7.88 -16.02
C GLY A 66 -8.82 -7.65 -16.15
N GLU A 67 -8.41 -6.54 -16.72
CA GLU A 67 -7.03 -6.11 -16.94
C GLU A 67 -6.82 -4.68 -16.42
N ASP A 68 -5.59 -4.33 -16.08
CA ASP A 68 -5.24 -2.96 -15.72
C ASP A 68 -5.28 -2.09 -16.98
N PRO A 69 -6.14 -1.06 -17.06
CA PRO A 69 -6.30 -0.27 -18.28
C PRO A 69 -5.07 0.57 -18.60
N ASP A 70 -4.28 0.94 -17.60
CA ASP A 70 -3.15 1.85 -17.78
C ASP A 70 -1.78 1.14 -17.76
N GLY A 71 -1.72 -0.07 -17.22
CA GLY A 71 -0.47 -0.85 -17.10
C GLY A 71 0.56 -0.26 -16.12
N ASP A 72 0.28 0.87 -15.51
CA ASP A 72 1.19 1.66 -14.68
C ASP A 72 0.96 1.50 -13.17
N GLY A 73 0.21 0.45 -12.75
CA GLY A 73 -0.02 0.17 -11.33
C GLY A 73 -1.02 1.10 -10.65
N GLY A 74 -1.80 1.88 -11.39
CA GLY A 74 -2.86 2.72 -10.83
C GLY A 74 -4.08 1.92 -10.38
N VAL A 75 -4.37 0.78 -11.04
CA VAL A 75 -5.40 -0.20 -10.68
C VAL A 75 -4.82 -1.60 -10.80
N ALA A 76 -4.64 -2.30 -9.71
CA ALA A 76 -4.18 -3.68 -9.76
C ALA A 76 -5.37 -4.63 -9.94
N VAL A 77 -5.22 -5.63 -10.82
CA VAL A 77 -6.29 -6.59 -11.16
C VAL A 77 -5.78 -8.02 -11.09
N ARG A 78 -6.57 -8.90 -10.48
CA ARG A 78 -6.29 -10.35 -10.48
C ARG A 78 -7.55 -11.18 -10.48
N LEU A 79 -7.58 -12.20 -11.32
CA LEU A 79 -8.59 -13.23 -11.33
C LEU A 79 -8.08 -14.43 -10.52
N VAL A 80 -8.75 -14.76 -9.41
CA VAL A 80 -8.31 -15.78 -8.45
C VAL A 80 -9.28 -16.94 -8.44
N PRO A 81 -8.81 -18.19 -8.62
CA PRO A 81 -9.65 -19.39 -8.54
C PRO A 81 -10.27 -19.56 -7.15
N HIS A 82 -11.48 -20.10 -7.09
CA HIS A 82 -12.12 -20.44 -5.80
C HIS A 82 -11.27 -21.37 -4.93
N ALA A 83 -10.52 -22.29 -5.55
CA ALA A 83 -9.64 -23.22 -4.83
C ALA A 83 -8.56 -22.49 -4.02
N ASP A 84 -7.98 -21.42 -4.56
CA ASP A 84 -6.97 -20.60 -3.87
C ASP A 84 -7.58 -19.83 -2.71
N ILE A 85 -8.83 -19.36 -2.89
CA ILE A 85 -9.58 -18.66 -1.85
C ILE A 85 -9.98 -19.62 -0.74
N GLU A 86 -10.41 -20.83 -1.08
CA GLU A 86 -10.71 -21.90 -0.14
C GLU A 86 -9.46 -22.28 0.67
N GLY A 87 -8.32 -22.46 0.01
CA GLY A 87 -7.03 -22.72 0.65
C GLY A 87 -6.57 -21.60 1.61
N SER A 88 -7.09 -20.39 1.40
CA SER A 88 -6.87 -19.23 2.27
C SER A 88 -7.97 -19.03 3.33
N GLY A 89 -8.82 -20.01 3.56
CA GLY A 89 -9.92 -19.96 4.53
C GLY A 89 -11.06 -19.03 4.13
N TRP A 90 -11.31 -18.86 2.83
CA TRP A 90 -12.33 -17.97 2.25
C TRP A 90 -12.11 -16.50 2.58
N ASP A 91 -10.87 -16.13 2.86
CA ASP A 91 -10.50 -14.73 3.08
C ASP A 91 -10.56 -13.96 1.76
N LEU A 92 -11.29 -12.84 1.73
CA LEU A 92 -11.43 -11.95 0.57
C LEU A 92 -10.61 -10.66 0.72
N ASN A 93 -9.60 -10.65 1.59
CA ASN A 93 -8.70 -9.53 1.74
C ASN A 93 -7.92 -9.29 0.43
N ILE A 94 -8.13 -8.13 -0.19
CA ILE A 94 -7.52 -7.77 -1.48
C ILE A 94 -6.00 -7.86 -1.43
N GLY A 95 -5.37 -7.35 -0.37
CA GLY A 95 -3.91 -7.35 -0.20
C GLY A 95 -3.28 -8.74 -0.18
N ARG A 96 -4.06 -9.80 0.07
CA ARG A 96 -3.58 -11.18 -0.01
C ARG A 96 -3.38 -11.65 -1.46
N TYR A 97 -4.22 -11.20 -2.36
CA TYR A 97 -4.27 -11.69 -3.75
C TYR A 97 -3.64 -10.71 -4.74
N LEU A 98 -3.72 -9.45 -4.46
CA LEU A 98 -3.05 -8.41 -5.20
C LEU A 98 -1.82 -8.00 -4.40
N LYS A 99 -0.65 -8.43 -4.85
CA LYS A 99 0.57 -7.73 -4.47
C LYS A 99 0.42 -6.34 -5.10
N THR A 100 0.23 -5.34 -4.26
CA THR A 100 0.36 -3.95 -4.69
C THR A 100 1.69 -3.86 -5.44
N ALA A 101 1.69 -3.36 -6.65
CA ALA A 101 2.88 -3.22 -7.50
C ALA A 101 3.87 -2.16 -6.96
N ALA A 102 3.96 -2.00 -5.67
CA ALA A 102 4.88 -1.12 -4.96
C ALA A 102 5.18 -1.59 -3.54
N ALA A 103 5.24 -2.89 -3.30
CA ALA A 103 6.32 -3.36 -2.47
C ALA A 103 7.41 -3.74 -3.49
N ASP A 104 8.26 -2.78 -3.85
CA ASP A 104 9.61 -3.13 -4.25
C ASP A 104 10.01 -4.28 -3.33
N GLU A 105 10.40 -5.43 -3.90
CA GLU A 105 11.08 -6.44 -3.13
C GLU A 105 12.28 -5.69 -2.57
N VAL A 106 12.10 -5.16 -1.36
CA VAL A 106 13.20 -4.52 -0.65
C VAL A 106 14.17 -5.66 -0.44
N ASP A 107 15.19 -5.69 -1.29
CA ASP A 107 16.29 -6.62 -1.12
C ASP A 107 16.80 -6.39 0.30
N LEU A 108 16.62 -7.42 1.13
CA LEU A 108 16.92 -7.34 2.55
C LEU A 108 18.37 -6.93 2.79
N ASP A 109 19.28 -7.39 1.91
CA ASP A 109 20.70 -7.05 2.01
C ASP A 109 20.94 -5.57 1.71
N THR A 110 20.27 -5.01 0.69
CA THR A 110 20.31 -3.58 0.36
C THR A 110 19.68 -2.73 1.46
N ALA A 111 18.56 -3.14 2.02
CA ALA A 111 17.92 -2.43 3.12
C ALA A 111 18.75 -2.46 4.40
N LEU A 112 19.38 -3.60 4.69
CA LEU A 112 20.27 -3.76 5.84
C LEU A 112 21.53 -2.90 5.68
N ALA A 113 22.14 -2.86 4.50
CA ALA A 113 23.28 -2.02 4.20
C ALA A 113 22.96 -0.53 4.38
N ALA A 114 21.84 -0.08 3.85
CA ALA A 114 21.35 1.30 4.01
C ALA A 114 21.07 1.65 5.48
N TYR A 115 20.51 0.72 6.25
CA TYR A 115 20.29 0.89 7.69
C TYR A 115 21.61 1.04 8.45
N ILE A 116 22.61 0.19 8.16
CA ILE A 116 23.93 0.25 8.80
C ILE A 116 24.60 1.60 8.51
N GLU A 117 24.63 2.03 7.26
CA GLU A 117 25.18 3.32 6.83
C GLU A 117 24.50 4.50 7.52
N ALA A 118 23.17 4.52 7.55
CA ALA A 118 22.40 5.56 8.23
C ALA A 118 22.68 5.59 9.75
N ARG A 119 22.84 4.42 10.37
CA ARG A 119 23.19 4.29 11.78
C ARG A 119 24.58 4.83 12.07
N GLU A 120 25.58 4.48 11.26
CA GLU A 120 26.95 4.98 11.40
C GLU A 120 27.01 6.52 11.23
N THR A 121 26.31 7.05 10.24
CA THR A 121 26.17 8.50 10.00
C THR A 121 25.55 9.21 11.21
N ARG A 122 24.50 8.63 11.80
CA ARG A 122 23.88 9.16 13.01
C ARG A 122 24.85 9.20 14.18
N ILE A 123 25.56 8.09 14.43
CA ILE A 123 26.54 8.00 15.53
C ILE A 123 27.65 9.03 15.35
N ALA A 124 28.17 9.18 14.14
CA ALA A 124 29.21 10.17 13.87
C ALA A 124 28.72 11.62 14.08
N ALA A 125 27.48 11.92 13.65
CA ALA A 125 26.88 13.23 13.87
C ALA A 125 26.65 13.53 15.35
N GLU A 126 26.22 12.54 16.13
CA GLU A 126 26.03 12.62 17.57
C GLU A 126 27.35 12.89 18.31
N GLN A 127 28.41 12.15 17.96
CA GLN A 127 29.75 12.36 18.50
C GLN A 127 30.30 13.76 18.16
N ALA A 128 30.08 14.22 16.92
CA ALA A 128 30.49 15.57 16.51
C ALA A 128 29.72 16.65 17.28
N LEU A 129 28.44 16.44 17.55
CA LEU A 129 27.64 17.34 18.39
C LEU A 129 28.19 17.39 19.82
N PHE A 130 28.44 16.26 20.46
CA PHE A 130 28.98 16.20 21.83
C PHE A 130 30.37 16.87 21.91
N ALA A 131 31.23 16.65 20.92
CA ALA A 131 32.52 17.29 20.86
C ALA A 131 32.39 18.84 20.80
N ARG A 132 31.44 19.36 20.04
CA ARG A 132 31.15 20.81 19.95
C ARG A 132 30.57 21.36 21.25
N LEU A 133 29.67 20.64 21.92
CA LEU A 133 29.11 21.02 23.22
C LEU A 133 30.19 21.07 24.30
N ALA A 134 31.06 20.06 24.34
CA ALA A 134 32.19 20.03 25.26
C ALA A 134 33.16 21.20 25.02
N ALA A 135 33.47 21.51 23.75
CA ALA A 135 34.30 22.66 23.40
C ALA A 135 33.65 24.00 23.76
N ALA A 136 32.34 24.09 23.83
CA ALA A 136 31.58 25.26 24.26
C ALA A 136 31.41 25.36 25.79
N GLY A 137 31.98 24.41 26.56
CA GLY A 137 31.89 24.36 28.03
C GLY A 137 30.54 23.89 28.55
N ILE A 138 29.71 23.31 27.69
CA ILE A 138 28.44 22.67 28.09
C ILE A 138 28.80 21.20 28.44
N ALA A 139 29.12 20.96 29.70
CA ALA A 139 29.30 19.64 30.26
C ALA A 139 27.92 19.08 30.61
N ASP A 140 27.72 17.79 30.26
CA ASP A 140 26.57 16.96 30.67
C ASP A 140 25.28 17.06 29.84
N VAL A 141 25.34 16.46 28.64
CA VAL A 141 24.13 16.07 27.89
C VAL A 141 24.12 14.56 27.57
N GLY A 142 25.05 13.80 28.17
CA GLY A 142 25.30 12.39 27.83
C GLY A 142 24.62 11.32 28.68
N ASP A 143 23.99 11.64 29.79
CA ASP A 143 23.51 10.67 30.80
C ASP A 143 21.97 10.59 30.96
N ALA A 144 21.21 10.89 29.92
CA ALA A 144 19.75 10.77 29.98
C ALA A 144 19.24 9.52 29.27
N ASN A 145 19.86 8.35 29.49
CA ASN A 145 19.28 7.07 29.08
C ASN A 145 19.76 5.92 29.98
N GLU A 146 19.23 5.87 31.20
CA GLU A 146 19.04 4.62 31.94
C GLU A 146 17.59 4.17 31.85
#